data_197a5d74a6e1d58f0bd57ecbc1898530
#
_entry.id   197a5d74a6e1d58f0bd57ecbc1898530
#
_cell.length_a   1.000
_cell.length_b   1.000
_cell.length_c   1.000
_cell.angle_alpha   90.00
_cell.angle_beta   90.00
_cell.angle_gamma   90.00
#
_symmetry.space_group_name_H-M   'P 1'
#
loop_
_entity.id
_entity.type
_entity.pdbx_description
1 polymer ?
#
loop_
_entity_poly.entity_id
_entity_poly.type
_entity_poly.pdbx_seq_one_letter_code
_entity_poly.pdbx_strand_id
1 'polypeptide(L)'
;MYIGVLVELSNKIIDKKFIYSVPNDLEKNIKLGIRVEVPFGYQRLEGFVISFEEEPEMETKSIISIIDEDIILNKELLKLGKIMQEETLSTLISCYQVMLPKALKASRKSSVSKKYDIFYELVKIPEKTTKKQDEIIELFKMRKIIPKKELQKISASSLKTLEANNTLREIKKKHYRVAL
;
A
#
# COMPACT_ATOMS: atom_id res chain seq x y z
N MET A 1 -19.40 -0.89 -9.07
CA MET A 1 -19.33 0.37 -8.29
C MET A 1 -18.39 1.35 -8.95
N TYR A 2 -18.73 2.67 -8.97
CA TYR A 2 -17.89 3.72 -9.57
C TYR A 2 -17.47 4.72 -8.49
N ILE A 3 -16.26 5.26 -8.64
CA ILE A 3 -15.66 6.21 -7.70
C ILE A 3 -15.04 7.39 -8.43
N GLY A 4 -15.11 8.56 -7.82
CA GLY A 4 -14.39 9.75 -8.23
C GLY A 4 -13.03 9.82 -7.54
N VAL A 5 -11.97 9.84 -8.33
CA VAL A 5 -10.57 9.86 -7.86
C VAL A 5 -9.93 11.18 -8.23
N LEU A 6 -9.32 11.83 -7.25
CA LEU A 6 -8.52 13.03 -7.42
C LEU A 6 -7.05 12.64 -7.52
N VAL A 7 -6.44 12.92 -8.68
CA VAL A 7 -5.03 12.58 -8.95
C VAL A 7 -4.14 13.81 -9.05
N GLU A 8 -2.87 13.67 -8.70
CA GLU A 8 -1.90 14.75 -8.85
C GLU A 8 -1.38 14.81 -10.29
N LEU A 9 -1.78 15.85 -11.02
CA LEU A 9 -1.31 16.12 -12.38
C LEU A 9 -0.34 17.30 -12.40
N SER A 10 0.63 17.26 -13.34
CA SER A 10 1.64 18.32 -13.49
C SER A 10 1.05 19.67 -13.90
N ASN A 11 -0.08 19.66 -14.60
CA ASN A 11 -0.74 20.86 -15.08
C ASN A 11 -1.78 21.33 -14.05
N LYS A 12 -1.51 22.46 -13.42
CA LYS A 12 -2.42 23.14 -12.46
C LYS A 12 -3.82 23.44 -13.00
N ILE A 13 -4.04 23.30 -14.31
CA ILE A 13 -5.32 23.62 -14.98
C ILE A 13 -6.37 22.51 -14.75
N ILE A 14 -5.96 21.29 -14.36
CA ILE A 14 -6.87 20.15 -14.26
C ILE A 14 -7.03 19.74 -12.79
N ASP A 15 -7.83 20.53 -12.06
CA ASP A 15 -8.34 20.17 -10.75
C ASP A 15 -9.67 19.40 -10.91
N LYS A 16 -9.62 18.26 -11.61
CA LYS A 16 -10.80 17.44 -11.90
C LYS A 16 -10.69 16.10 -11.22
N LYS A 17 -11.82 15.63 -10.72
CA LYS A 17 -11.99 14.23 -10.36
C LYS A 17 -12.17 13.41 -11.65
N PHE A 18 -11.59 12.22 -11.68
CA PHE A 18 -11.76 11.25 -12.75
C PHE A 18 -12.56 10.06 -12.23
N ILE A 19 -13.49 9.58 -13.02
CA ILE A 19 -14.34 8.45 -12.65
C ILE A 19 -13.64 7.15 -13.07
N TYR A 20 -13.61 6.20 -12.13
CA TYR A 20 -13.06 4.86 -12.34
C TYR A 20 -14.06 3.82 -11.85
N SER A 21 -14.09 2.67 -12.52
CA SER A 21 -14.78 1.50 -12.02
C SER A 21 -13.93 0.81 -10.96
N VAL A 22 -14.62 0.11 -10.05
CA VAL A 22 -13.96 -0.69 -9.00
C VAL A 22 -14.19 -2.16 -9.30
N PRO A 23 -13.14 -2.99 -9.40
CA PRO A 23 -13.29 -4.45 -9.49
C PRO A 23 -14.05 -5.01 -8.28
N ASN A 24 -14.88 -6.03 -8.50
CA ASN A 24 -15.78 -6.61 -7.48
C ASN A 24 -15.05 -7.09 -6.22
N ASP A 25 -13.82 -7.60 -6.38
CA ASP A 25 -12.97 -8.07 -5.29
C ASP A 25 -12.45 -6.93 -4.39
N LEU A 26 -12.39 -5.70 -4.91
CA LEU A 26 -11.93 -4.51 -4.20
C LEU A 26 -13.06 -3.68 -3.60
N GLU A 27 -14.31 -3.86 -4.04
CA GLU A 27 -15.46 -3.03 -3.64
C GLU A 27 -15.66 -2.94 -2.11
N LYS A 28 -15.48 -4.07 -1.41
CA LYS A 28 -15.66 -4.13 0.05
C LYS A 28 -14.66 -3.29 0.84
N ASN A 29 -13.52 -2.97 0.24
CA ASN A 29 -12.43 -2.26 0.89
C ASN A 29 -12.34 -0.79 0.47
N ILE A 30 -13.14 -0.35 -0.51
CA ILE A 30 -13.17 1.05 -0.94
C ILE A 30 -13.87 1.92 0.09
N LYS A 31 -13.20 3.02 0.46
CA LYS A 31 -13.72 4.03 1.38
C LYS A 31 -13.34 5.42 0.87
N LEU A 32 -14.12 6.44 1.24
CA LEU A 32 -13.75 7.84 0.96
C LEU A 32 -12.45 8.17 1.70
N GLY A 33 -11.56 8.88 1.02
CA GLY A 33 -10.30 9.36 1.60
C GLY A 33 -9.15 8.36 1.60
N ILE A 34 -9.32 7.14 1.05
CA ILE A 34 -8.18 6.23 0.82
C ILE A 34 -7.46 6.55 -0.48
N ARG A 35 -6.18 6.12 -0.58
CA ARG A 35 -5.45 6.18 -1.85
C ARG A 35 -5.67 4.93 -2.66
N VAL A 36 -5.81 5.13 -3.97
CA VAL A 36 -5.89 4.07 -4.97
C VAL A 36 -4.86 4.32 -6.07
N GLU A 37 -4.41 3.26 -6.70
CA GLU A 37 -3.61 3.32 -7.92
C GLU A 37 -4.54 3.23 -9.13
N VAL A 38 -4.40 4.18 -10.05
CA VAL A 38 -5.24 4.28 -11.23
C VAL A 38 -4.43 4.37 -12.52
N PRO A 39 -4.93 3.83 -13.65
CA PRO A 39 -4.32 4.02 -14.94
C PRO A 39 -4.70 5.40 -15.49
N PHE A 40 -3.70 6.20 -15.88
CA PHE A 40 -3.89 7.52 -16.46
C PHE A 40 -3.02 7.69 -17.71
N GLY A 41 -3.63 7.62 -18.90
CA GLY A 41 -2.91 7.52 -20.17
C GLY A 41 -2.01 6.28 -20.17
N TYR A 42 -0.72 6.48 -20.34
CA TYR A 42 0.31 5.42 -20.31
C TYR A 42 0.98 5.29 -18.92
N GLN A 43 0.54 6.06 -17.95
CA GLN A 43 1.12 6.09 -16.60
C GLN A 43 0.18 5.47 -15.57
N ARG A 44 0.76 5.13 -14.41
CA ARG A 44 0.01 4.78 -13.22
C ARG A 44 0.19 5.91 -12.22
N LEU A 45 -0.91 6.39 -11.68
CA LEU A 45 -0.93 7.48 -10.71
C LEU A 45 -1.60 7.02 -9.44
N GLU A 46 -1.18 7.60 -8.32
CA GLU A 46 -1.91 7.51 -7.06
C GLU A 46 -2.89 8.66 -6.97
N GLY A 47 -4.06 8.38 -6.43
CA GLY A 47 -5.09 9.39 -6.20
C GLY A 47 -5.92 9.08 -4.96
N PHE A 48 -6.65 10.08 -4.47
CA PHE A 48 -7.59 9.93 -3.35
C PHE A 48 -9.00 9.70 -3.86
N VAL A 49 -9.69 8.74 -3.27
CA VAL A 49 -11.13 8.54 -3.48
C VAL A 49 -11.87 9.65 -2.77
N ILE A 50 -12.57 10.52 -3.51
CA ILE A 50 -13.27 11.69 -2.95
C ILE A 50 -14.79 11.63 -3.08
N SER A 51 -15.33 10.72 -3.89
CA SER A 51 -16.76 10.52 -4.05
C SER A 51 -17.07 9.10 -4.53
N PHE A 52 -18.29 8.67 -4.28
CA PHE A 52 -18.92 7.55 -4.97
C PHE A 52 -19.77 8.13 -6.09
N GLU A 53 -19.80 7.46 -7.24
CA GLU A 53 -20.46 7.93 -8.46
C GLU A 53 -21.48 6.89 -8.94
N GLU A 54 -22.47 7.38 -9.68
CA GLU A 54 -23.37 6.52 -10.45
C GLU A 54 -22.65 6.01 -11.71
N GLU A 55 -23.25 5.08 -12.40
CA GLU A 55 -22.71 4.53 -13.62
C GLU A 55 -22.62 5.61 -14.70
N PRO A 56 -21.41 5.91 -15.19
CA PRO A 56 -21.25 6.95 -16.21
C PRO A 56 -21.68 6.43 -17.57
N GLU A 57 -22.16 7.32 -18.43
CA GLU A 57 -22.55 6.99 -19.81
C GLU A 57 -21.37 6.52 -20.68
N MET A 58 -20.14 6.87 -20.29
CA MET A 58 -18.91 6.54 -21.00
C MET A 58 -18.18 5.39 -20.32
N GLU A 59 -17.57 4.53 -21.11
CA GLU A 59 -16.71 3.46 -20.62
C GLU A 59 -15.57 4.02 -19.77
N THR A 60 -15.42 3.52 -18.56
CA THR A 60 -14.39 3.94 -17.62
C THR A 60 -13.35 2.85 -17.39
N LYS A 61 -12.11 3.27 -17.13
CA LYS A 61 -11.05 2.33 -16.72
C LYS A 61 -11.26 1.91 -15.27
N SER A 62 -10.84 0.69 -14.97
CA SER A 62 -10.83 0.20 -13.59
C SER A 62 -9.61 0.68 -12.81
N ILE A 63 -9.75 0.85 -11.51
CA ILE A 63 -8.61 1.04 -10.61
C ILE A 63 -7.70 -0.19 -10.66
N ILE A 64 -6.40 0.01 -10.39
CA ILE A 64 -5.40 -1.06 -10.39
C ILE A 64 -5.35 -1.74 -9.03
N SER A 65 -5.28 -0.95 -7.96
CA SER A 65 -5.17 -1.45 -6.59
C SER A 65 -5.57 -0.41 -5.56
N ILE A 66 -5.86 -0.87 -4.35
CA ILE A 66 -6.00 -0.04 -3.15
C ILE A 66 -4.62 0.04 -2.48
N ILE A 67 -4.17 1.26 -2.16
CA ILE A 67 -2.86 1.49 -1.53
C ILE A 67 -2.97 1.40 -0.02
N ASP A 68 -4.00 2.00 0.56
CA ASP A 68 -4.19 2.10 2.00
C ASP A 68 -5.31 1.19 2.49
N GLU A 69 -5.16 0.62 3.68
CA GLU A 69 -6.22 -0.11 4.38
C GLU A 69 -7.08 0.81 5.24
N ASP A 70 -6.48 1.90 5.71
CA ASP A 70 -7.12 2.90 6.57
C ASP A 70 -7.41 4.19 5.79
N ILE A 71 -8.39 4.94 6.27
CA ILE A 71 -8.76 6.23 5.70
C ILE A 71 -7.64 7.24 5.99
N ILE A 72 -7.06 7.82 4.94
CA ILE A 72 -6.02 8.84 5.03
C ILE A 72 -6.63 10.24 5.17
N LEU A 73 -7.63 10.55 4.34
CA LEU A 73 -8.39 11.79 4.42
C LEU A 73 -9.74 11.49 5.08
N ASN A 74 -9.84 11.73 6.38
CA ASN A 74 -11.11 11.62 7.08
C ASN A 74 -12.08 12.73 6.66
N LYS A 75 -13.31 12.71 7.17
CA LYS A 75 -14.36 13.69 6.81
C LYS A 75 -13.94 15.13 7.09
N GLU A 76 -13.23 15.36 8.18
CA GLU A 76 -12.73 16.68 8.58
C GLU A 76 -11.68 17.19 7.59
N LEU A 77 -10.71 16.36 7.22
CA LEU A 77 -9.67 16.71 6.25
C LEU A 77 -10.25 16.93 4.85
N LEU A 78 -11.23 16.10 4.44
CA LEU A 78 -11.92 16.30 3.15
C LEU A 78 -12.65 17.65 3.12
N LYS A 79 -13.32 18.04 4.22
CA LYS A 79 -13.99 19.34 4.34
C LYS A 79 -12.98 20.49 4.39
N LEU A 80 -11.93 20.36 5.19
CA LEU A 80 -10.88 21.39 5.31
C LEU A 80 -10.20 21.65 3.97
N GLY A 81 -9.90 20.62 3.20
CA GLY A 81 -9.28 20.78 1.87
C GLY A 81 -10.15 21.60 0.91
N LYS A 82 -11.47 21.44 0.95
CA LYS A 82 -12.39 22.27 0.15
C LYS A 82 -12.40 23.74 0.58
N ILE A 83 -12.43 24.00 1.89
CA ILE A 83 -12.33 25.37 2.43
C ILE A 83 -10.99 25.99 2.01
N MET A 84 -9.89 25.27 2.15
CA MET A 84 -8.58 25.77 1.72
C MET A 84 -8.53 26.06 0.23
N GLN A 85 -9.15 25.23 -0.61
CA GLN A 85 -9.24 25.46 -2.05
C GLN A 85 -9.96 26.76 -2.37
N GLU A 86 -11.11 27.00 -1.73
CA GLU A 86 -11.93 28.21 -1.92
C GLU A 86 -11.17 29.47 -1.49
N GLU A 87 -10.51 29.43 -0.31
CA GLU A 87 -9.81 30.57 0.27
C GLU A 87 -8.46 30.88 -0.40
N THR A 88 -7.77 29.88 -0.96
CA THR A 88 -6.40 30.06 -1.48
C THR A 88 -6.30 29.98 -3.00
N LEU A 89 -7.38 29.70 -3.72
CA LEU A 89 -7.40 29.44 -5.17
C LEU A 89 -6.41 28.35 -5.59
N SER A 90 -6.03 27.47 -4.66
CA SER A 90 -5.15 26.32 -4.91
C SER A 90 -5.97 25.14 -5.45
N THR A 91 -5.29 24.19 -6.07
CA THR A 91 -5.96 22.94 -6.48
C THR A 91 -6.33 22.10 -5.26
N LEU A 92 -7.45 21.39 -5.31
CA LEU A 92 -7.92 20.56 -4.20
C LEU A 92 -6.89 19.48 -3.83
N ILE A 93 -6.22 18.90 -4.83
CA ILE A 93 -5.14 17.93 -4.58
C ILE A 93 -3.98 18.56 -3.81
N SER A 94 -3.59 19.79 -4.13
CA SER A 94 -2.53 20.50 -3.41
C SER A 94 -2.92 20.77 -1.96
N CYS A 95 -4.18 21.13 -1.71
CA CYS A 95 -4.71 21.33 -0.35
C CYS A 95 -4.62 20.02 0.46
N TYR A 96 -5.02 18.89 -0.10
CA TYR A 96 -4.87 17.60 0.58
C TYR A 96 -3.40 17.22 0.79
N GLN A 97 -2.55 17.43 -0.21
CA GLN A 97 -1.13 17.11 -0.12
C GLN A 97 -0.40 17.89 1.00
N VAL A 98 -0.74 19.16 1.22
CA VAL A 98 -0.07 19.98 2.25
C VAL A 98 -0.42 19.53 3.66
N MET A 99 -1.62 19.00 3.88
CA MET A 99 -2.07 18.49 5.18
C MET A 99 -1.46 17.13 5.57
N LEU A 100 -0.84 16.43 4.62
CA LEU A 100 -0.39 15.06 4.83
C LEU A 100 1.13 14.97 4.96
N PRO A 101 1.65 14.08 5.81
CA PRO A 101 3.06 13.73 5.82
C PRO A 101 3.47 13.08 4.49
N LYS A 102 4.74 13.22 4.11
CA LYS A 102 5.27 12.77 2.81
C LYS A 102 4.90 11.32 2.44
N ALA A 103 4.86 10.43 3.42
CA ALA A 103 4.55 9.01 3.20
C ALA A 103 3.08 8.73 2.82
N LEU A 104 2.17 9.67 3.13
CA LEU A 104 0.73 9.55 2.87
C LEU A 104 0.27 10.40 1.68
N LYS A 105 1.16 11.16 1.06
CA LYS A 105 0.84 11.94 -0.15
C LYS A 105 0.63 11.02 -1.34
N ALA A 106 -0.31 11.37 -2.20
CA ALA A 106 -0.43 10.73 -3.51
C ALA A 106 0.83 11.02 -4.34
N SER A 107 1.33 10.03 -5.08
CA SER A 107 2.58 10.11 -5.83
C SER A 107 2.35 9.85 -7.30
N ARG A 108 3.14 10.48 -8.16
CA ARG A 108 3.16 10.21 -9.62
C ARG A 108 3.89 8.92 -9.97
N LYS A 109 4.71 8.41 -9.06
CA LYS A 109 5.38 7.12 -9.18
C LYS A 109 4.80 6.23 -8.11
N SER A 110 4.04 5.24 -8.52
CA SER A 110 3.63 4.12 -7.70
C SER A 110 4.88 3.38 -7.20
N SER A 111 5.44 3.82 -6.09
CA SER A 111 6.66 3.24 -5.53
C SER A 111 6.57 2.99 -4.03
N VAL A 112 5.40 3.15 -3.44
CA VAL A 112 5.23 2.81 -2.02
C VAL A 112 4.84 1.34 -1.92
N SER A 113 5.84 0.48 -2.08
CA SER A 113 5.69 -0.87 -1.53
C SER A 113 5.53 -0.70 -0.02
N LYS A 114 4.39 -1.15 0.52
CA LYS A 114 4.19 -1.26 1.98
C LYS A 114 5.41 -1.96 2.55
N LYS A 115 6.17 -1.29 3.41
CA LYS A 115 7.28 -1.93 4.09
C LYS A 115 6.71 -2.86 5.13
N TYR A 116 6.75 -4.14 4.83
CA TYR A 116 6.48 -5.19 5.80
C TYR A 116 7.80 -5.61 6.44
N ASP A 117 7.79 -5.77 7.74
CA ASP A 117 8.80 -6.53 8.41
C ASP A 117 8.48 -8.02 8.18
N ILE A 118 9.39 -8.69 7.49
CA ILE A 118 9.24 -10.09 7.15
C ILE A 118 9.84 -10.91 8.28
N PHE A 119 9.04 -11.83 8.79
CA PHE A 119 9.40 -12.82 9.79
C PHE A 119 9.18 -14.21 9.22
N TYR A 120 9.81 -15.21 9.83
CA TYR A 120 9.59 -16.60 9.52
C TYR A 120 9.16 -17.37 10.75
N GLU A 121 8.36 -18.41 10.54
CA GLU A 121 8.06 -19.45 11.51
C GLU A 121 8.46 -20.82 10.94
N LEU A 122 8.87 -21.73 11.81
CA LEU A 122 9.18 -23.10 11.46
C LEU A 122 7.90 -23.92 11.33
N VAL A 123 7.66 -24.54 10.17
CA VAL A 123 6.48 -25.37 9.89
C VAL A 123 6.79 -26.85 10.04
N LYS A 124 7.95 -27.28 9.54
CA LYS A 124 8.40 -28.68 9.60
C LYS A 124 9.92 -28.72 9.70
N ILE A 125 10.45 -29.82 10.23
CA ILE A 125 11.90 -30.10 10.27
C ILE A 125 12.22 -31.04 9.10
N PRO A 126 13.14 -30.68 8.18
CA PRO A 126 13.52 -31.52 7.07
C PRO A 126 14.39 -32.69 7.56
N GLU A 127 14.32 -33.83 6.86
CA GLU A 127 15.10 -35.04 7.20
C GLU A 127 16.61 -34.88 6.96
N LYS A 128 16.98 -34.06 5.97
CA LYS A 128 18.39 -33.77 5.62
C LYS A 128 18.60 -32.26 5.61
N THR A 129 19.61 -31.84 6.35
CA THR A 129 19.98 -30.43 6.52
C THR A 129 21.48 -30.25 6.33
N THR A 130 21.88 -29.04 6.02
CA THR A 130 23.28 -28.59 6.05
C THR A 130 23.57 -27.89 7.36
N LYS A 131 24.83 -27.81 7.78
CA LYS A 131 25.24 -27.14 9.03
C LYS A 131 24.61 -25.77 9.20
N LYS A 132 24.55 -24.92 8.13
CA LYS A 132 23.94 -23.60 8.17
C LYS A 132 22.41 -23.62 8.25
N GLN A 133 21.77 -24.67 7.74
CA GLN A 133 20.33 -24.86 7.90
C GLN A 133 20.00 -25.31 9.33
N ASP A 134 20.85 -26.16 9.94
CA ASP A 134 20.72 -26.55 11.35
C ASP A 134 20.82 -25.34 12.28
N GLU A 135 21.80 -24.43 12.07
CA GLU A 135 21.92 -23.20 12.82
C GLU A 135 20.64 -22.34 12.75
N ILE A 136 20.04 -22.23 11.56
CA ILE A 136 18.77 -21.52 11.38
C ILE A 136 17.63 -22.21 12.14
N ILE A 137 17.53 -23.54 12.04
CA ILE A 137 16.47 -24.32 12.69
C ILE A 137 16.61 -24.27 14.22
N GLU A 138 17.85 -24.29 14.73
CA GLU A 138 18.10 -24.19 16.17
C GLU A 138 17.58 -22.89 16.80
N LEU A 139 17.64 -21.78 16.09
CA LEU A 139 17.08 -20.51 16.58
C LEU A 139 15.55 -20.62 16.81
N PHE A 140 14.85 -21.42 16.03
CA PHE A 140 13.42 -21.65 16.21
C PHE A 140 13.06 -22.50 17.43
N LYS A 141 14.03 -23.22 18.03
CA LYS A 141 13.81 -23.89 19.33
C LYS A 141 13.64 -22.89 20.46
N MET A 142 14.27 -21.71 20.33
CA MET A 142 14.21 -20.65 21.34
C MET A 142 13.10 -19.61 21.09
N ARG A 143 12.76 -19.35 19.82
CA ARG A 143 11.79 -18.35 19.42
C ARG A 143 10.89 -18.85 18.27
N LYS A 144 9.57 -18.72 18.43
CA LYS A 144 8.60 -19.18 17.41
C LYS A 144 8.66 -18.38 16.11
N ILE A 145 8.99 -17.08 16.19
CA ILE A 145 9.00 -16.15 15.06
C ILE A 145 10.31 -15.38 15.06
N ILE A 146 11.02 -15.38 13.93
CA ILE A 146 12.34 -14.74 13.78
C ILE A 146 12.33 -13.79 12.58
N PRO A 147 12.90 -12.56 12.70
CA PRO A 147 13.00 -11.60 11.61
C PRO A 147 13.87 -12.13 10.45
N LYS A 148 13.45 -11.90 9.20
CA LYS A 148 14.22 -12.27 7.99
C LYS A 148 15.66 -11.76 8.04
N LYS A 149 15.87 -10.54 8.52
CA LYS A 149 17.21 -9.92 8.61
C LYS A 149 18.16 -10.71 9.50
N GLU A 150 17.68 -11.33 10.57
CA GLU A 150 18.48 -12.12 11.48
C GLU A 150 18.90 -13.43 10.82
N LEU A 151 17.98 -14.11 10.16
CA LEU A 151 18.25 -15.35 9.44
C LEU A 151 19.18 -15.15 8.22
N GLN A 152 19.05 -14.04 7.53
CA GLN A 152 19.92 -13.69 6.41
C GLN A 152 21.37 -13.46 6.80
N LYS A 153 21.65 -13.05 8.04
CA LYS A 153 23.03 -12.90 8.55
C LYS A 153 23.75 -14.24 8.67
N ILE A 154 23.02 -15.33 8.90
CA ILE A 154 23.59 -16.69 8.96
C ILE A 154 23.86 -17.18 7.55
N SER A 155 22.82 -17.26 6.71
CA SER A 155 22.94 -17.65 5.31
C SER A 155 21.69 -17.32 4.50
N ALA A 156 21.84 -16.40 3.54
CA ALA A 156 20.75 -16.04 2.64
C ALA A 156 20.36 -17.19 1.66
N SER A 157 21.33 -18.01 1.25
CA SER A 157 21.08 -19.16 0.37
C SER A 157 20.34 -20.29 1.10
N SER A 158 20.77 -20.63 2.31
CA SER A 158 20.11 -21.64 3.15
C SER A 158 18.67 -21.24 3.49
N LEU A 159 18.44 -19.95 3.77
CA LEU A 159 17.09 -19.42 4.01
C LEU A 159 16.18 -19.64 2.80
N LYS A 160 16.62 -19.29 1.58
CA LYS A 160 15.85 -19.52 0.35
C LYS A 160 15.52 -20.99 0.12
N THR A 161 16.46 -21.89 0.40
CA THR A 161 16.23 -23.33 0.25
C THR A 161 15.19 -23.83 1.25
N LEU A 162 15.25 -23.40 2.51
CA LEU A 162 14.28 -23.76 3.54
C LEU A 162 12.88 -23.19 3.24
N GLU A 163 12.81 -22.01 2.64
CA GLU A 163 11.57 -21.39 2.16
C GLU A 163 10.97 -22.20 0.99
N ALA A 164 11.78 -22.53 -0.02
CA ALA A 164 11.37 -23.30 -1.19
C ALA A 164 10.85 -24.72 -0.81
N ASN A 165 11.43 -25.32 0.22
CA ASN A 165 11.02 -26.64 0.75
C ASN A 165 9.82 -26.58 1.70
N ASN A 166 9.17 -25.42 1.86
CA ASN A 166 8.08 -25.19 2.82
C ASN A 166 8.44 -25.57 4.27
N THR A 167 9.72 -25.49 4.62
CA THR A 167 10.22 -25.70 5.98
C THR A 167 9.93 -24.46 6.84
N LEU A 168 10.07 -23.28 6.23
CA LEU A 168 9.77 -22.00 6.86
C LEU A 168 8.58 -21.33 6.14
N ARG A 169 7.71 -20.69 6.93
CA ARG A 169 6.59 -19.90 6.43
C ARG A 169 6.88 -18.42 6.66
N GLU A 170 6.73 -17.63 5.60
CA GLU A 170 6.85 -16.17 5.67
C GLU A 170 5.62 -15.55 6.34
N ILE A 171 5.86 -14.67 7.33
CA ILE A 171 4.84 -13.86 8.00
C ILE A 171 5.17 -12.38 7.75
N LYS A 172 4.25 -11.65 7.15
CA LYS A 172 4.36 -10.20 6.93
C LYS A 172 3.68 -9.45 8.06
N LYS A 173 4.45 -8.65 8.80
CA LYS A 173 3.90 -7.71 9.80
C LYS A 173 4.07 -6.29 9.29
N LYS A 174 3.05 -5.44 9.46
CA LYS A 174 3.14 -4.02 9.10
C LYS A 174 4.27 -3.36 9.90
N HIS A 175 5.12 -2.63 9.19
CA HIS A 175 6.16 -1.82 9.84
C HIS A 175 5.53 -0.53 10.37
N TYR A 176 5.28 -0.46 11.67
CA TYR A 176 4.89 0.78 12.33
C TYR A 176 6.15 1.55 12.73
N ARG A 177 6.36 2.73 12.19
CA ARG A 177 7.35 3.66 12.75
C ARG A 177 6.72 4.26 14.00
N VAL A 178 7.16 3.82 15.16
CA VAL A 178 6.94 4.55 16.40
C VAL A 178 7.79 5.82 16.28
N ALA A 179 7.14 6.98 16.18
CA ALA A 179 7.83 8.24 16.35
C ALA A 179 8.22 8.32 17.83
N LEU A 180 9.53 8.33 18.09
CA LEU A 180 10.09 8.67 19.39
C LEU A 180 9.99 10.19 19.56
#